data_fb0f30a5736782580b74312a38b06792
#
_entry.id   fb0f30a5736782580b74312a38b06792
#
_cell.length_a   1.000
_cell.length_b   1.000
_cell.length_c   1.000
_cell.angle_alpha   90.00
_cell.angle_beta   90.00
_cell.angle_gamma   90.00
#
_symmetry.space_group_name_H-M   'P 1'
#
loop_
_entity.id
_entity.type
_entity.pdbx_description
1 polymer ?
#
loop_
_entity_poly.entity_id
_entity_poly.type
_entity_poly.pdbx_seq_one_letter_code
_entity_poly.pdbx_strand_id
1 'polypeptide(L)'
;MGEINAVTGAQVYVELAAGKAALPSGGTPNTSEARMDNHRIFKMSFAAVYPHYVQKAERKGRTKKEVDQVICWLTGYTPRALATQIKERKDLEAFFSEAPSLHPNAGTITGVICGVRIEEIEDPLMRKVKCLDKLVDELAKGRPMQTVLRP
;
A
#
# COMPACT_ATOMS: atom_id res chain seq x y z
N MET A 1 -2.32 -10.92 24.19
CA MET A 1 -2.24 -10.91 23.73
C MET A 1 -1.67 -10.50 23.04
N GLY A 2 -1.25 -10.55 22.89
CA GLY A 2 -0.51 -10.20 22.10
C GLY A 2 -0.78 -9.37 21.14
N GLU A 3 -0.44 -8.56 21.02
CA GLU A 3 -0.60 -7.84 20.26
C GLU A 3 0.00 -7.84 19.29
N ILE A 4 -0.25 -7.91 18.62
CA ILE A 4 0.11 -7.96 17.57
C ILE A 4 0.48 -6.94 17.02
N ASN A 5 1.47 -6.74 16.74
CA ASN A 5 1.96 -5.80 16.16
C ASN A 5 1.37 -5.58 15.00
N ALA A 6 0.90 -4.50 14.78
CA ALA A 6 0.42 -4.11 13.56
C ALA A 6 1.51 -4.21 12.58
N VAL A 7 1.39 -5.07 11.70
CA VAL A 7 2.33 -5.15 10.62
C VAL A 7 2.06 -3.94 9.74
N THR A 8 3.01 -3.05 9.67
CA THR A 8 2.86 -1.88 8.80
C THR A 8 3.03 -2.29 7.36
N GLY A 9 2.58 -1.46 6.45
CA GLY A 9 2.75 -1.75 5.03
C GLY A 9 4.21 -1.99 4.67
N ALA A 10 5.10 -1.17 5.21
CA ALA A 10 6.52 -1.34 4.92
C ALA A 10 7.01 -2.70 5.39
N GLN A 11 6.55 -3.13 6.54
CA GLN A 11 6.95 -4.43 7.08
C GLN A 11 6.46 -5.56 6.20
N VAL A 12 5.24 -5.45 5.68
CA VAL A 12 4.69 -6.43 4.77
C VAL A 12 5.57 -6.55 3.52
N TYR A 13 5.93 -5.42 2.94
CA TYR A 13 6.76 -5.44 1.74
C TYR A 13 8.12 -6.04 2.01
N VAL A 14 8.71 -5.69 3.16
CA VAL A 14 10.01 -6.22 3.52
C VAL A 14 9.93 -7.73 3.67
N GLU A 15 8.93 -8.23 4.36
CA GLU A 15 8.79 -9.66 4.58
C GLU A 15 8.57 -10.40 3.27
N LEU A 16 7.71 -9.88 2.42
CA LEU A 16 7.40 -10.55 1.18
C LEU A 16 8.56 -10.49 0.19
N ALA A 17 9.23 -9.36 0.13
CA ALA A 17 10.31 -9.18 -0.82
C ALA A 17 11.58 -9.92 -0.42
N ALA A 18 11.85 -9.98 0.88
CA ALA A 18 13.07 -10.58 1.38
C ALA A 18 12.92 -12.00 1.88
N GLY A 19 11.72 -12.53 1.79
CA GLY A 19 11.45 -13.82 2.40
C GLY A 19 11.52 -13.66 3.90
N LYS A 20 12.37 -14.38 4.54
CA LYS A 20 12.47 -14.20 5.97
C LYS A 20 13.81 -13.64 6.37
N ALA A 21 14.48 -12.98 5.46
CA ALA A 21 15.76 -12.41 5.78
C ALA A 21 15.61 -11.33 6.83
N ALA A 22 16.51 -11.35 7.78
CA ALA A 22 16.50 -10.34 8.81
C ALA A 22 16.91 -9.02 8.22
N LEU A 23 16.33 -7.94 8.75
CA LEU A 23 16.75 -6.62 8.35
C LEU A 23 18.08 -6.31 8.98
N PRO A 24 18.93 -5.62 8.26
CA PRO A 24 20.17 -5.16 8.85
C PRO A 24 19.82 -4.19 9.96
N SER A 25 20.51 -4.30 11.06
CA SER A 25 20.28 -3.40 12.15
C SER A 25 21.06 -2.13 11.94
N GLY A 26 20.48 -1.03 12.28
CA GLY A 26 21.17 0.25 12.25
C GLY A 26 21.44 0.74 10.85
N GLY A 27 21.83 1.97 10.77
CA GLY A 27 22.21 2.54 9.50
C GLY A 27 21.05 2.83 8.56
N THR A 28 21.16 3.91 7.83
CA THR A 28 20.21 4.16 6.77
C THR A 28 20.73 3.46 5.52
N PRO A 29 19.83 2.84 4.74
CA PRO A 29 20.27 2.23 3.50
C PRO A 29 20.79 3.31 2.56
N ASN A 30 21.80 2.99 1.80
CA ASN A 30 22.27 3.95 0.82
C ASN A 30 21.29 3.96 -0.35
N THR A 31 21.48 4.92 -1.25
CA THR A 31 20.55 5.09 -2.35
C THR A 31 20.42 3.84 -3.22
N SER A 32 21.51 3.13 -3.44
CA SER A 32 21.50 1.93 -4.25
C SER A 32 20.64 0.85 -3.62
N GLU A 33 20.79 0.65 -2.32
CA GLU A 33 20.01 -0.34 -1.60
C GLU A 33 18.54 0.03 -1.63
N ALA A 34 18.22 1.30 -1.45
CA ALA A 34 16.84 1.75 -1.49
C ALA A 34 16.22 1.48 -2.86
N ARG A 35 16.96 1.71 -3.93
CA ARG A 35 16.47 1.44 -5.28
C ARG A 35 16.22 -0.03 -5.51
N MET A 36 17.11 -0.89 -5.01
CA MET A 36 16.93 -2.33 -5.17
C MET A 36 15.71 -2.81 -4.38
N ASP A 37 15.53 -2.27 -3.18
CA ASP A 37 14.37 -2.63 -2.38
C ASP A 37 13.08 -2.19 -3.07
N ASN A 38 13.08 -0.99 -3.64
CA ASN A 38 11.91 -0.49 -4.36
C ASN A 38 11.61 -1.38 -5.55
N HIS A 39 12.65 -1.79 -6.28
CA HIS A 39 12.45 -2.65 -7.44
C HIS A 39 11.80 -3.97 -7.05
N ARG A 40 12.25 -4.56 -5.96
CA ARG A 40 11.65 -5.80 -5.47
C ARG A 40 10.20 -5.61 -5.11
N ILE A 41 9.90 -4.50 -4.43
CA ILE A 41 8.52 -4.18 -4.06
C ILE A 41 7.65 -4.06 -5.30
N PHE A 42 8.15 -3.38 -6.33
CA PHE A 42 7.38 -3.17 -7.55
C PHE A 42 7.07 -4.48 -8.28
N LYS A 43 7.89 -5.50 -8.09
CA LYS A 43 7.68 -6.79 -8.74
C LYS A 43 6.81 -7.75 -7.93
N MET A 44 6.41 -7.35 -6.74
CA MET A 44 5.49 -8.17 -5.95
C MET A 44 4.11 -8.10 -6.56
N SER A 45 3.41 -9.23 -6.59
CA SER A 45 2.06 -9.20 -7.13
C SER A 45 1.12 -8.47 -6.18
N PHE A 46 0.18 -7.74 -6.75
CA PHE A 46 -0.83 -7.08 -5.94
C PHE A 46 -1.65 -8.12 -5.17
N ALA A 47 -1.84 -9.30 -5.76
CA ALA A 47 -2.55 -10.39 -5.10
C ALA A 47 -1.88 -10.83 -3.80
N ALA A 48 -0.55 -10.68 -3.70
CA ALA A 48 0.16 -11.03 -2.47
C ALA A 48 -0.01 -9.96 -1.40
N VAL A 49 -0.14 -8.71 -1.81
CA VAL A 49 -0.24 -7.58 -0.87
C VAL A 49 -1.69 -7.35 -0.42
N TYR A 50 -2.63 -7.54 -1.32
CA TYR A 50 -4.04 -7.26 -1.08
C TYR A 50 -4.61 -7.93 0.19
N PRO A 51 -4.34 -9.22 0.44
CA PRO A 51 -4.88 -9.84 1.66
C PRO A 51 -4.41 -9.16 2.95
N HIS A 52 -3.22 -8.60 2.93
CA HIS A 52 -2.71 -7.91 4.11
C HIS A 52 -3.48 -6.62 4.38
N TYR A 53 -3.88 -5.93 3.32
CA TYR A 53 -4.71 -4.74 3.48
C TYR A 53 -6.07 -5.12 4.07
N VAL A 54 -6.66 -6.19 3.54
CA VAL A 54 -7.96 -6.65 4.02
C VAL A 54 -7.87 -7.06 5.48
N GLN A 55 -6.83 -7.84 5.84
CA GLN A 55 -6.67 -8.29 7.21
C GLN A 55 -6.46 -7.12 8.17
N LYS A 56 -5.67 -6.14 7.75
CA LYS A 56 -5.42 -4.97 8.58
C LYS A 56 -6.71 -4.24 8.89
N ALA A 57 -7.55 -4.07 7.88
CA ALA A 57 -8.83 -3.39 8.06
C ALA A 57 -9.78 -4.22 8.92
N GLU A 58 -9.86 -5.51 8.66
CA GLU A 58 -10.78 -6.39 9.38
C GLU A 58 -10.44 -6.49 10.86
N ARG A 59 -9.16 -6.45 11.19
CA ARG A 59 -8.75 -6.46 12.59
C ARG A 59 -9.28 -5.27 13.37
N LYS A 60 -9.60 -4.20 12.66
CA LYS A 60 -10.10 -2.98 13.27
C LYS A 60 -11.60 -2.79 13.04
N GLY A 61 -12.27 -3.84 12.59
CA GLY A 61 -13.73 -3.78 12.42
C GLY A 61 -14.17 -3.19 11.10
N ARG A 62 -13.26 -2.97 10.17
CA ARG A 62 -13.63 -2.48 8.84
C ARG A 62 -13.84 -3.69 7.92
N THR A 63 -14.36 -3.45 6.73
CA THR A 63 -14.73 -4.54 5.84
C THR A 63 -13.85 -4.58 4.60
N LYS A 64 -13.81 -5.75 3.97
CA LYS A 64 -13.15 -5.91 2.69
C LYS A 64 -13.74 -4.94 1.65
N LYS A 65 -15.05 -4.75 1.70
CA LYS A 65 -15.72 -3.85 0.76
C LYS A 65 -15.18 -2.43 0.89
N GLU A 66 -14.91 -1.99 2.11
CA GLU A 66 -14.35 -0.67 2.33
C GLU A 66 -12.91 -0.57 1.80
N VAL A 67 -12.14 -1.64 1.95
CA VAL A 67 -10.80 -1.68 1.38
C VAL A 67 -10.87 -1.57 -0.14
N ASP A 68 -11.76 -2.34 -0.75
CA ASP A 68 -11.93 -2.30 -2.20
C ASP A 68 -12.34 -0.91 -2.67
N GLN A 69 -13.20 -0.27 -1.91
CA GLN A 69 -13.67 1.08 -2.23
C GLN A 69 -12.52 2.08 -2.22
N VAL A 70 -11.64 1.97 -1.24
CA VAL A 70 -10.47 2.83 -1.13
C VAL A 70 -9.55 2.62 -2.33
N ILE A 71 -9.29 1.37 -2.67
CA ILE A 71 -8.42 1.05 -3.79
C ILE A 71 -8.99 1.57 -5.10
N CYS A 72 -10.28 1.37 -5.31
CA CYS A 72 -10.94 1.82 -6.53
C CYS A 72 -10.95 3.35 -6.61
N TRP A 73 -11.15 4.01 -5.48
CA TRP A 73 -11.11 5.46 -5.45
C TRP A 73 -9.75 5.98 -5.90
N LEU A 74 -8.68 5.37 -5.39
CA LEU A 74 -7.33 5.85 -5.70
C LEU A 74 -6.95 5.59 -7.15
N THR A 75 -7.29 4.42 -7.67
CA THR A 75 -6.76 3.95 -8.95
C THR A 75 -7.70 4.12 -10.14
N GLY A 76 -8.97 4.34 -9.88
CA GLY A 76 -9.95 4.41 -10.96
C GLY A 76 -10.43 3.06 -11.46
N TYR A 77 -9.94 1.96 -10.88
CA TYR A 77 -10.45 0.65 -11.26
C TYR A 77 -11.90 0.51 -10.79
N THR A 78 -12.69 -0.23 -11.59
CA THR A 78 -13.98 -0.69 -11.11
C THR A 78 -13.74 -1.90 -10.23
N PRO A 79 -14.71 -2.28 -9.40
CA PRO A 79 -14.55 -3.51 -8.61
C PRO A 79 -14.24 -4.74 -9.46
N ARG A 80 -14.82 -4.81 -10.64
CA ARG A 80 -14.58 -5.92 -11.55
C ARG A 80 -13.16 -5.91 -12.10
N ALA A 81 -12.68 -4.73 -12.48
CA ALA A 81 -11.33 -4.58 -12.99
C ALA A 81 -10.31 -4.88 -11.89
N LEU A 82 -10.60 -4.44 -10.67
CA LEU A 82 -9.74 -4.75 -9.54
C LEU A 82 -9.63 -6.26 -9.34
N ALA A 83 -10.76 -6.95 -9.39
CA ALA A 83 -10.77 -8.41 -9.24
C ALA A 83 -9.92 -9.07 -10.32
N THR A 84 -9.98 -8.55 -11.54
CA THR A 84 -9.17 -9.07 -12.64
C THR A 84 -7.68 -8.89 -12.38
N GLN A 85 -7.28 -7.72 -11.88
CA GLN A 85 -5.88 -7.46 -11.56
C GLN A 85 -5.37 -8.45 -10.51
N ILE A 86 -6.19 -8.74 -9.52
CA ILE A 86 -5.83 -9.69 -8.48
C ILE A 86 -5.73 -11.10 -9.06
N LYS A 87 -6.71 -11.48 -9.87
CA LYS A 87 -6.75 -12.81 -10.46
C LYS A 87 -5.54 -13.06 -11.37
N GLU A 88 -5.15 -12.05 -12.12
CA GLU A 88 -4.03 -12.16 -13.05
C GLU A 88 -2.68 -11.96 -12.36
N ARG A 89 -2.70 -11.69 -11.08
CA ARG A 89 -1.49 -11.53 -10.27
C ARG A 89 -0.53 -10.47 -10.83
N LYS A 90 -1.10 -9.37 -11.29
CA LYS A 90 -0.28 -8.26 -11.76
C LYS A 90 0.61 -7.75 -10.64
N ASP A 91 1.85 -7.42 -10.97
CA ASP A 91 2.73 -6.85 -9.95
C ASP A 91 2.33 -5.40 -9.69
N LEU A 92 2.92 -4.81 -8.66
CA LEU A 92 2.55 -3.45 -8.27
C LEU A 92 2.83 -2.45 -9.37
N GLU A 93 3.92 -2.66 -10.11
CA GLU A 93 4.25 -1.78 -11.22
C GLU A 93 3.15 -1.81 -12.27
N ALA A 94 2.74 -3.00 -12.69
CA ALA A 94 1.68 -3.16 -13.68
C ALA A 94 0.35 -2.67 -13.14
N PHE A 95 0.07 -2.98 -11.87
CA PHE A 95 -1.19 -2.58 -11.25
C PHE A 95 -1.40 -1.06 -11.32
N PHE A 96 -0.38 -0.30 -10.97
CA PHE A 96 -0.50 1.16 -11.01
C PHE A 96 -0.35 1.71 -12.42
N SER A 97 0.45 1.04 -13.26
CA SER A 97 0.62 1.46 -14.64
C SER A 97 -0.66 1.31 -15.46
N GLU A 98 -1.42 0.25 -15.18
CA GLU A 98 -2.66 -0.02 -15.90
C GLU A 98 -3.87 0.66 -15.26
N ALA A 99 -3.70 1.30 -14.13
CA ALA A 99 -4.79 2.00 -13.46
C ALA A 99 -5.37 3.06 -14.39
N PRO A 100 -6.69 3.10 -14.56
CA PRO A 100 -7.29 4.03 -15.51
C PRO A 100 -6.94 5.48 -15.23
N SER A 101 -6.97 5.88 -13.97
CA SER A 101 -6.69 7.26 -13.62
C SER A 101 -6.55 7.41 -12.12
N LEU A 102 -5.42 7.90 -11.67
CA LEU A 102 -5.31 8.20 -10.26
C LEU A 102 -6.26 9.35 -9.93
N HIS A 103 -6.87 9.24 -8.76
CA HIS A 103 -7.82 10.26 -8.34
C HIS A 103 -7.10 11.63 -8.27
N PRO A 104 -7.74 12.70 -8.74
CA PRO A 104 -7.09 14.02 -8.73
C PRO A 104 -6.64 14.43 -7.33
N ASN A 105 -7.37 14.01 -6.30
CA ASN A 105 -7.03 14.37 -4.93
C ASN A 105 -6.01 13.45 -4.30
N ALA A 106 -5.45 12.51 -5.06
CA ALA A 106 -4.38 11.66 -4.54
C ALA A 106 -3.18 12.51 -4.10
N GLY A 107 -2.96 13.63 -4.75
CA GLY A 107 -1.87 14.54 -4.38
C GLY A 107 -2.05 15.19 -3.03
N THR A 108 -3.25 15.16 -2.46
CA THR A 108 -3.49 15.72 -1.13
C THR A 108 -3.17 14.71 -0.03
N ILE A 109 -2.84 13.47 -0.40
CA ILE A 109 -2.47 12.46 0.59
C ILE A 109 -1.04 12.76 1.04
N THR A 110 -0.91 13.19 2.30
CA THR A 110 0.38 13.58 2.85
C THR A 110 0.54 12.96 4.23
N GLY A 111 1.68 13.20 4.82
CA GLY A 111 1.94 12.74 6.17
C GLY A 111 2.86 11.55 6.18
N VAL A 112 2.97 10.93 7.34
CA VAL A 112 3.93 9.84 7.56
C VAL A 112 3.21 8.51 7.51
N ILE A 113 3.80 7.56 6.79
CA ILE A 113 3.34 6.18 6.80
C ILE A 113 4.59 5.31 6.86
N CYS A 114 4.63 4.40 7.83
CA CYS A 114 5.76 3.49 7.99
C CYS A 114 7.09 4.24 8.12
N GLY A 115 7.06 5.38 8.81
CA GLY A 115 8.26 6.16 9.05
C GLY A 115 8.73 7.03 7.89
N VAL A 116 7.97 7.09 6.82
CA VAL A 116 8.35 7.85 5.63
C VAL A 116 7.30 8.93 5.35
N ARG A 117 7.77 10.13 5.02
CA ARG A 117 6.85 11.19 4.61
C ARG A 117 6.51 11.01 3.15
N ILE A 118 5.23 10.92 2.85
CA ILE A 118 4.77 10.68 1.48
C ILE A 118 5.22 11.80 0.55
N GLU A 119 5.12 13.05 1.01
CA GLU A 119 5.47 14.18 0.15
C GLU A 119 6.95 14.27 -0.15
N GLU A 120 7.79 13.51 0.56
CA GLU A 120 9.22 13.49 0.31
C GLU A 120 9.67 12.32 -0.57
N ILE A 121 8.74 11.46 -0.94
CA ILE A 121 9.08 10.31 -1.79
C ILE A 121 9.28 10.78 -3.21
N GLU A 122 10.47 10.56 -3.74
CA GLU A 122 10.80 11.02 -5.09
C GLU A 122 10.29 10.10 -6.18
N ASP A 123 10.32 8.80 -5.94
CA ASP A 123 9.88 7.83 -6.94
C ASP A 123 8.35 7.88 -7.08
N PRO A 124 7.83 8.19 -8.27
CA PRO A 124 6.38 8.31 -8.45
C PRO A 124 5.61 7.04 -8.13
N LEU A 125 6.16 5.88 -8.49
CA LEU A 125 5.47 4.62 -8.24
C LEU A 125 5.46 4.31 -6.75
N MET A 126 6.58 4.50 -6.08
CA MET A 126 6.65 4.28 -4.65
C MET A 126 5.70 5.22 -3.92
N ARG A 127 5.59 6.46 -4.39
CA ARG A 127 4.64 7.40 -3.79
C ARG A 127 3.21 6.87 -3.91
N LYS A 128 2.84 6.31 -5.05
CA LYS A 128 1.50 5.72 -5.22
C LYS A 128 1.28 4.57 -4.28
N VAL A 129 2.29 3.71 -4.13
CA VAL A 129 2.20 2.58 -3.20
C VAL A 129 1.99 3.07 -1.78
N LYS A 130 2.74 4.08 -1.38
CA LYS A 130 2.63 4.62 -0.02
C LYS A 130 1.32 5.38 0.18
N CYS A 131 0.79 6.01 -0.85
CA CYS A 131 -0.53 6.61 -0.75
C CYS A 131 -1.59 5.56 -0.43
N LEU A 132 -1.53 4.42 -1.09
CA LEU A 132 -2.47 3.34 -0.82
C LEU A 132 -2.29 2.82 0.60
N ASP A 133 -1.04 2.63 1.04
CA ASP A 133 -0.75 2.21 2.40
C ASP A 133 -1.36 3.18 3.40
N LYS A 134 -1.23 4.48 3.13
CA LYS A 134 -1.74 5.52 4.02
C LYS A 134 -3.25 5.47 4.10
N LEU A 135 -3.92 5.30 2.98
CA LEU A 135 -5.38 5.23 2.96
C LEU A 135 -5.88 4.03 3.76
N VAL A 136 -5.26 2.87 3.57
CA VAL A 136 -5.65 1.69 4.32
C VAL A 136 -5.36 1.86 5.81
N ASP A 137 -4.25 2.52 6.14
CA ASP A 137 -3.91 2.79 7.52
C ASP A 137 -4.95 3.69 8.19
N GLU A 138 -5.38 4.73 7.49
CA GLU A 138 -6.41 5.62 8.01
C GLU A 138 -7.74 4.90 8.18
N LEU A 139 -8.07 4.04 7.23
CA LEU A 139 -9.27 3.22 7.32
C LEU A 139 -9.22 2.33 8.56
N ALA A 140 -8.09 1.68 8.77
CA ALA A 140 -7.91 0.80 9.92
C ALA A 140 -7.95 1.56 11.24
N LYS A 141 -7.55 2.83 11.23
CA LYS A 141 -7.58 3.65 12.44
C LYS A 141 -8.98 4.16 12.77
N GLY A 142 -9.97 3.77 11.99
CA GLY A 142 -11.35 4.12 12.29
C GLY A 142 -11.82 5.42 11.72
N ARG A 143 -11.07 6.02 10.81
CA ARG A 143 -11.51 7.26 10.21
C ARG A 143 -12.73 7.02 9.32
N PRO A 144 -13.67 7.97 9.29
CA PRO A 144 -14.82 7.83 8.41
C PRO A 144 -14.39 7.74 6.95
N MET A 145 -15.12 6.97 6.17
CA MET A 145 -14.80 6.82 4.75
C MET A 145 -14.73 8.18 4.05
N GLN A 146 -15.58 9.10 4.42
CA GLN A 146 -15.58 10.45 3.84
C GLN A 146 -14.27 11.18 4.07
N THR A 147 -13.59 10.89 5.16
CA THR A 147 -12.30 11.50 5.46
C THR A 147 -11.18 10.78 4.75
N VAL A 148 -11.27 9.46 4.67
CA VAL A 148 -10.27 8.65 3.99
C VAL A 148 -10.28 8.98 2.50
N LEU A 149 -11.47 9.01 1.90
CA LEU A 149 -11.61 9.36 0.49
C LEU A 149 -11.75 10.87 0.40
N ARG A 150 -10.66 11.54 0.24
CA ARG A 150 -10.63 13.00 0.22
C ARG A 150 -11.40 13.52 -0.98
N PRO A 151 -12.54 14.13 -0.74
CA PRO A 151 -13.38 14.62 -1.85
C PRO A 151 -12.82 15.89 -2.48
#